data_456fc2e636ebcd87316cabe11cf33b9d
#
_entry.id   456fc2e636ebcd87316cabe11cf33b9d
#
_cell.length_a   1.000
_cell.length_b   1.000
_cell.length_c   1.000
_cell.angle_alpha   90.00
_cell.angle_beta   90.00
_cell.angle_gamma   90.00
#
_symmetry.space_group_name_H-M   'P 1'
#
loop_
_entity.id
_entity.type
_entity.pdbx_description
1 polymer ?
#
loop_
_entity_poly.entity_id
_entity_poly.type
_entity_poly.pdbx_seq_one_letter_code
_entity_poly.pdbx_strand_id
1 'polypeptide(L)'
;MFLRLLFESFRRQKRRKSVALLAIALGMSIATAMIAVGNDIGDKINQELRSLGANLVITPVEDTLDVNIGGVNLKPASEGAFINEQDLVKMKGIFWGHNIKGYAPFLNAPRKIQTRNGELNAELIGTYFAQPLHYGNEQFTTGVRSVNPWWKVEGTWPQDYGDFPEQLPPDVLAGSKLAQQAELNIGDQIEIGGRKLRISGILNSGGDEDQAIVAPLHIAQMILHQPNAVRRVTVSALTKPEDAFARKDPDKMSPAVRDRWYCSPYANSIAYQLREVLPNARVEQIRQVEQNQGKVLSRVSGLMLLLTLAALLAAALAVSAAMAATILERRQEVGLMKSLGAGNSAVASLFLTEAAFLALAGGTIGFIAGAILAHRIGQSIFGSAIVVHPVVLAVVLFAAVLVTFLGSAGAVRKAMQFDPAIVLRGDA
;
A
#
# COMPACT_ATOMS: atom_id res chain seq x y z
N MET A 1 52.40 8.84 -13.32
CA MET A 1 53.03 8.09 -12.22
C MET A 1 51.99 7.56 -11.21
N PHE A 2 51.07 8.36 -10.74
CA PHE A 2 50.05 8.01 -9.75
C PHE A 2 49.10 6.86 -10.17
N LEU A 3 48.53 6.90 -11.39
CA LEU A 3 47.68 5.83 -11.94
C LEU A 3 48.41 4.48 -12.10
N ARG A 4 49.69 4.51 -12.40
CA ARG A 4 50.53 3.29 -12.51
C ARG A 4 50.75 2.62 -11.17
N LEU A 5 50.97 3.41 -10.11
CA LEU A 5 51.07 2.94 -8.74
C LEU A 5 49.76 2.35 -8.24
N LEU A 6 48.63 2.98 -8.58
CA LEU A 6 47.29 2.47 -8.27
C LEU A 6 47.03 1.09 -8.92
N PHE A 7 47.34 0.95 -10.22
CA PHE A 7 47.14 -0.30 -10.95
C PHE A 7 48.04 -1.42 -10.41
N GLU A 8 49.27 -1.13 -10.10
CA GLU A 8 50.22 -2.08 -9.54
C GLU A 8 49.86 -2.50 -8.11
N SER A 9 49.26 -1.61 -7.31
CA SER A 9 48.67 -1.88 -6.00
C SER A 9 47.51 -2.85 -6.10
N PHE A 10 46.62 -2.70 -7.10
CA PHE A 10 45.52 -3.65 -7.35
C PHE A 10 46.02 -5.04 -7.76
N ARG A 11 47.13 -5.12 -8.50
CA ARG A 11 47.66 -6.38 -9.01
C ARG A 11 48.37 -7.20 -7.93
N ARG A 12 49.03 -6.56 -6.96
CA ARG A 12 49.80 -7.23 -5.89
C ARG A 12 48.94 -7.74 -4.74
N GLN A 13 47.79 -7.10 -4.43
CA GLN A 13 46.97 -7.41 -3.26
C GLN A 13 45.53 -7.91 -3.64
N LYS A 14 45.41 -8.69 -4.69
CA LYS A 14 44.11 -9.13 -5.25
C LYS A 14 43.16 -9.75 -4.20
N ARG A 15 43.65 -10.65 -3.34
CA ARG A 15 42.82 -11.39 -2.38
C ARG A 15 42.16 -10.46 -1.33
N ARG A 16 42.89 -9.49 -0.78
CA ARG A 16 42.35 -8.62 0.27
C ARG A 16 41.45 -7.53 -0.30
N LYS A 17 41.81 -6.99 -1.46
CA LYS A 17 40.97 -6.01 -2.14
C LYS A 17 39.66 -6.63 -2.65
N SER A 18 39.71 -7.91 -3.06
CA SER A 18 38.45 -8.60 -3.39
C SER A 18 37.56 -8.82 -2.18
N VAL A 19 38.11 -9.08 -0.99
CA VAL A 19 37.30 -9.17 0.24
C VAL A 19 36.67 -7.83 0.59
N ALA A 20 37.44 -6.73 0.52
CA ALA A 20 36.88 -5.38 0.75
C ALA A 20 35.79 -5.04 -0.28
N LEU A 21 36.06 -5.31 -1.55
CA LEU A 21 35.10 -5.08 -2.64
C LEU A 21 33.83 -5.92 -2.46
N LEU A 22 33.96 -7.20 -2.09
CA LEU A 22 32.81 -8.07 -1.79
C LEU A 22 32.02 -7.57 -0.58
N ALA A 23 32.69 -7.10 0.47
CA ALA A 23 32.01 -6.56 1.64
C ALA A 23 31.20 -5.30 1.31
N ILE A 24 31.77 -4.37 0.52
CA ILE A 24 31.07 -3.19 0.02
C ILE A 24 29.91 -3.62 -0.88
N ALA A 25 30.14 -4.53 -1.82
CA ALA A 25 29.13 -5.00 -2.75
C ALA A 25 27.96 -5.67 -2.03
N LEU A 26 28.20 -6.51 -1.02
CA LEU A 26 27.15 -7.14 -0.22
C LEU A 26 26.37 -6.10 0.60
N GLY A 27 27.06 -5.18 1.29
CA GLY A 27 26.40 -4.12 2.04
C GLY A 27 25.53 -3.22 1.16
N MET A 28 26.06 -2.82 -0.01
CA MET A 28 25.32 -2.00 -0.98
C MET A 28 24.21 -2.79 -1.68
N SER A 29 24.37 -4.09 -1.89
CA SER A 29 23.29 -4.95 -2.43
C SER A 29 22.10 -5.01 -1.49
N ILE A 30 22.34 -5.21 -0.20
CA ILE A 30 21.27 -5.21 0.81
C ILE A 30 20.62 -3.81 0.88
N ALA A 31 21.43 -2.74 0.92
CA ALA A 31 20.91 -1.38 0.95
C ALA A 31 20.04 -1.06 -0.28
N THR A 32 20.51 -1.42 -1.48
CA THR A 32 19.76 -1.23 -2.74
C THR A 32 18.46 -2.00 -2.73
N ALA A 33 18.49 -3.28 -2.34
CA ALA A 33 17.28 -4.11 -2.29
C ALA A 33 16.27 -3.57 -1.28
N MET A 34 16.72 -3.15 -0.09
CA MET A 34 15.83 -2.61 0.95
C MET A 34 15.23 -1.25 0.56
N ILE A 35 16.00 -0.36 -0.07
CA ILE A 35 15.49 0.93 -0.58
C ILE A 35 14.46 0.68 -1.70
N ALA A 36 14.78 -0.20 -2.65
CA ALA A 36 13.89 -0.50 -3.76
C ALA A 36 12.59 -1.16 -3.29
N VAL A 37 12.68 -2.16 -2.42
CA VAL A 37 11.52 -2.85 -1.84
C VAL A 37 10.73 -1.91 -0.95
N GLY A 38 11.38 -1.07 -0.13
CA GLY A 38 10.71 -0.11 0.76
C GLY A 38 9.90 0.95 0.02
N ASN A 39 10.40 1.45 -1.11
CA ASN A 39 9.67 2.41 -1.95
C ASN A 39 8.48 1.76 -2.68
N ASP A 40 8.64 0.54 -3.16
CA ASP A 40 7.64 -0.16 -3.97
C ASP A 40 6.58 -0.89 -3.11
N ILE A 41 6.94 -1.35 -1.90
CA ILE A 41 6.00 -1.98 -0.96
C ILE A 41 4.87 -1.03 -0.58
N GLY A 42 5.17 0.24 -0.32
CA GLY A 42 4.15 1.25 0.01
C GLY A 42 3.09 1.35 -1.09
N ASP A 43 3.53 1.42 -2.34
CA ASP A 43 2.64 1.55 -3.49
C ASP A 43 1.88 0.25 -3.79
N LYS A 44 2.53 -0.90 -3.67
CA LYS A 44 1.89 -2.22 -3.93
C LYS A 44 0.94 -2.66 -2.84
N ILE A 45 1.31 -2.48 -1.58
CA ILE A 45 0.37 -2.70 -0.47
C ILE A 45 -0.84 -1.78 -0.62
N ASN A 46 -0.64 -0.49 -0.95
CA ASN A 46 -1.75 0.40 -1.26
C ASN A 46 -2.57 -0.07 -2.47
N GLN A 47 -1.97 -0.71 -3.44
CA GLN A 47 -2.64 -1.23 -4.63
C GLN A 47 -3.40 -2.53 -4.33
N GLU A 48 -2.87 -3.43 -3.52
CA GLU A 48 -3.55 -4.63 -3.04
C GLU A 48 -4.64 -4.32 -2.00
N LEU A 49 -4.39 -3.35 -1.12
CA LEU A 49 -5.38 -2.88 -0.17
C LEU A 49 -6.51 -2.08 -0.85
N ARG A 50 -6.24 -1.50 -2.01
CA ARG A 50 -7.27 -0.94 -2.91
C ARG A 50 -8.18 -2.01 -3.50
N SER A 51 -7.73 -3.26 -3.58
CA SER A 51 -8.55 -4.42 -3.94
C SER A 51 -9.41 -4.93 -2.79
N LEU A 52 -9.18 -4.46 -1.55
CA LEU A 52 -9.90 -4.87 -0.34
C LEU A 52 -11.20 -4.09 -0.09
N GLY A 53 -11.67 -3.26 -1.06
CA GLY A 53 -13.01 -2.73 -1.02
C GLY A 53 -13.17 -1.29 -0.61
N ALA A 54 -14.34 -1.00 -0.02
CA ALA A 54 -14.71 0.33 0.40
C ALA A 54 -13.84 0.84 1.54
N ASN A 55 -13.37 2.07 1.42
CA ASN A 55 -12.64 2.78 2.48
C ASN A 55 -13.44 3.95 3.06
N LEU A 56 -14.55 4.32 2.44
CA LEU A 56 -15.47 5.33 2.94
C LEU A 56 -16.88 4.76 3.05
N VAL A 57 -17.63 5.21 4.03
CA VAL A 57 -19.05 4.92 4.22
C VAL A 57 -19.81 6.22 4.32
N ILE A 58 -20.95 6.27 3.65
CA ILE A 58 -21.87 7.40 3.64
C ILE A 58 -23.17 6.92 4.26
N THR A 59 -23.64 7.63 5.27
CA THR A 59 -24.91 7.39 5.98
C THR A 59 -25.68 8.70 6.11
N PRO A 60 -27.02 8.67 6.25
CA PRO A 60 -27.80 9.87 6.53
C PRO A 60 -27.41 10.50 7.88
N VAL A 61 -27.44 11.85 7.99
CA VAL A 61 -27.10 12.56 9.23
C VAL A 61 -28.06 12.23 10.39
N GLU A 62 -29.33 12.00 10.09
CA GLU A 62 -30.37 11.70 11.08
C GLU A 62 -30.29 10.29 11.65
N ASP A 63 -29.48 9.41 11.04
CA ASP A 63 -29.24 8.04 11.51
C ASP A 63 -28.18 7.94 12.63
N THR A 64 -27.82 9.06 13.23
CA THR A 64 -26.71 9.12 14.23
C THR A 64 -27.03 8.54 15.61
N LEU A 65 -28.27 8.16 15.86
CA LEU A 65 -28.68 7.49 17.09
C LEU A 65 -29.02 6.02 16.82
N ASP A 66 -28.01 5.20 16.66
CA ASP A 66 -28.15 3.76 16.79
C ASP A 66 -28.41 3.40 18.26
N VAL A 67 -29.68 3.22 18.61
CA VAL A 67 -30.06 2.69 19.91
C VAL A 67 -29.90 1.16 19.86
N ASN A 68 -28.68 0.70 20.01
CA ASN A 68 -28.36 -0.72 20.20
C ASN A 68 -28.52 -1.09 21.68
N ILE A 69 -29.64 -1.69 22.02
CA ILE A 69 -29.85 -2.28 23.35
C ILE A 69 -29.74 -3.80 23.19
N GLY A 70 -28.65 -4.37 23.76
CA GLY A 70 -28.45 -5.82 23.79
C GLY A 70 -28.19 -6.47 22.42
N GLY A 71 -27.64 -5.73 21.42
CA GLY A 71 -27.34 -6.25 20.11
C GLY A 71 -28.53 -6.22 19.12
N VAL A 72 -29.67 -5.69 19.52
CA VAL A 72 -30.84 -5.51 18.68
C VAL A 72 -31.00 -4.03 18.33
N ASN A 73 -30.97 -3.72 17.04
CA ASN A 73 -31.24 -2.37 16.54
C ASN A 73 -32.77 -2.14 16.60
N LEU A 74 -33.20 -1.28 17.50
CA LEU A 74 -34.64 -1.04 17.80
C LEU A 74 -35.31 -0.01 16.87
N LYS A 75 -34.59 0.57 15.90
CA LYS A 75 -35.22 1.44 14.91
C LYS A 75 -35.97 0.64 13.86
N PRO A 76 -37.29 0.90 13.65
CA PRO A 76 -38.02 0.29 12.53
C PRO A 76 -37.34 0.70 11.21
N ALA A 77 -37.14 -0.29 10.33
CA ALA A 77 -36.51 -0.07 9.02
C ALA A 77 -37.26 0.90 8.08
N SER A 78 -38.49 1.26 8.44
CA SER A 78 -39.35 2.21 7.73
C SER A 78 -39.24 3.68 8.23
N GLU A 79 -38.63 3.88 9.40
CA GLU A 79 -38.54 5.19 10.06
C GLU A 79 -37.06 5.63 10.15
N GLY A 80 -36.45 5.99 9.05
CA GLY A 80 -35.09 6.50 9.06
C GLY A 80 -34.87 7.52 7.94
N ALA A 81 -33.87 8.36 8.10
CA ALA A 81 -33.40 9.21 7.03
C ALA A 81 -32.80 8.35 5.91
N PHE A 82 -33.03 8.75 4.68
CA PHE A 82 -32.49 8.09 3.50
C PHE A 82 -31.69 9.09 2.67
N ILE A 83 -30.70 8.56 1.97
CA ILE A 83 -29.98 9.29 0.91
C ILE A 83 -30.77 9.06 -0.38
N ASN A 84 -30.92 10.08 -1.20
CA ASN A 84 -31.58 9.93 -2.49
C ASN A 84 -30.60 9.27 -3.48
N GLU A 85 -31.03 8.15 -4.08
CA GLU A 85 -30.27 7.41 -5.09
C GLU A 85 -29.81 8.31 -6.25
N GLN A 86 -30.65 9.25 -6.70
CA GLN A 86 -30.33 10.13 -7.82
C GLN A 86 -29.16 11.08 -7.52
N ASP A 87 -28.90 11.39 -6.25
CA ASP A 87 -27.79 12.24 -5.86
C ASP A 87 -26.43 11.52 -5.89
N LEU A 88 -26.44 10.18 -5.88
CA LEU A 88 -25.19 9.40 -5.83
C LEU A 88 -24.28 9.64 -7.03
N VAL A 89 -24.86 9.89 -8.20
CA VAL A 89 -24.08 10.19 -9.41
C VAL A 89 -23.22 11.46 -9.24
N LYS A 90 -23.67 12.44 -8.43
CA LYS A 90 -22.93 13.66 -8.14
C LYS A 90 -21.57 13.41 -7.49
N MET A 91 -21.36 12.25 -6.87
CA MET A 91 -20.07 11.87 -6.31
C MET A 91 -18.94 11.85 -7.36
N LYS A 92 -19.26 11.60 -8.63
CA LYS A 92 -18.29 11.69 -9.73
C LYS A 92 -17.91 13.11 -10.09
N GLY A 93 -18.69 14.12 -9.71
CA GLY A 93 -18.45 15.53 -9.97
C GLY A 93 -17.52 16.24 -8.99
N ILE A 94 -17.08 15.59 -7.91
CA ILE A 94 -16.12 16.19 -6.98
C ILE A 94 -14.72 16.29 -7.62
N PHE A 95 -13.85 17.13 -7.06
CA PHE A 95 -12.49 17.30 -7.56
C PHE A 95 -11.74 15.94 -7.68
N TRP A 96 -11.90 15.06 -6.70
CA TRP A 96 -11.33 13.70 -6.69
C TRP A 96 -12.27 12.62 -7.27
N GLY A 97 -13.26 12.99 -8.08
CA GLY A 97 -14.22 12.06 -8.67
C GLY A 97 -13.59 10.91 -9.46
N HIS A 98 -12.48 11.18 -10.17
CA HIS A 98 -11.70 10.15 -10.88
C HIS A 98 -11.01 9.14 -9.95
N ASN A 99 -10.77 9.52 -8.70
CA ASN A 99 -10.21 8.61 -7.69
C ASN A 99 -11.26 7.66 -7.14
N ILE A 100 -12.56 7.93 -7.30
CA ILE A 100 -13.63 7.03 -6.91
C ILE A 100 -13.68 5.88 -7.93
N LYS A 101 -13.22 4.71 -7.53
CA LYS A 101 -13.23 3.49 -8.37
C LYS A 101 -14.61 2.91 -8.52
N GLY A 102 -15.40 2.99 -7.47
CA GLY A 102 -16.77 2.54 -7.46
C GLY A 102 -17.45 2.85 -6.14
N TYR A 103 -18.76 2.72 -6.14
CA TYR A 103 -19.58 2.78 -4.94
C TYR A 103 -20.72 1.78 -5.03
N ALA A 104 -21.22 1.33 -3.90
CA ALA A 104 -22.34 0.45 -3.80
C ALA A 104 -23.34 1.01 -2.77
N PRO A 105 -24.57 1.37 -3.21
CA PRO A 105 -25.64 1.72 -2.31
C PRO A 105 -26.23 0.46 -1.66
N PHE A 106 -26.71 0.61 -0.44
CA PHE A 106 -27.40 -0.44 0.30
C PHE A 106 -28.70 0.09 0.88
N LEU A 107 -29.76 -0.68 0.67
CA LEU A 107 -31.05 -0.51 1.32
C LEU A 107 -31.42 -1.84 1.98
N ASN A 108 -31.40 -1.91 3.29
CA ASN A 108 -31.63 -3.13 4.03
C ASN A 108 -32.83 -3.00 4.99
N ALA A 109 -33.60 -4.07 5.06
CA ALA A 109 -34.72 -4.19 6.00
C ALA A 109 -35.04 -5.66 6.32
N PRO A 110 -35.39 -6.00 7.56
CA PRO A 110 -35.89 -7.32 7.91
C PRO A 110 -37.21 -7.57 7.23
N ARG A 111 -37.38 -8.75 6.60
CA ARG A 111 -38.60 -9.17 5.93
C ARG A 111 -38.87 -10.65 6.19
N LYS A 112 -40.15 -11.00 6.10
CA LYS A 112 -40.59 -12.39 6.06
C LYS A 112 -40.43 -12.92 4.66
N ILE A 113 -39.79 -14.06 4.54
CA ILE A 113 -39.54 -14.76 3.28
C ILE A 113 -40.35 -16.03 3.32
N GLN A 114 -41.19 -16.23 2.32
CA GLN A 114 -41.90 -17.49 2.12
C GLN A 114 -41.10 -18.39 1.18
N THR A 115 -40.73 -19.54 1.68
CA THR A 115 -40.01 -20.57 0.94
C THR A 115 -40.87 -21.82 0.80
N ARG A 116 -40.39 -22.81 0.05
CA ARG A 116 -41.09 -24.12 -0.04
C ARG A 116 -41.20 -24.82 1.33
N ASN A 117 -40.25 -24.56 2.23
CA ASN A 117 -40.14 -25.23 3.53
C ASN A 117 -40.82 -24.45 4.67
N GLY A 118 -41.41 -23.30 4.37
CA GLY A 118 -42.10 -22.46 5.35
C GLY A 118 -41.71 -21.00 5.31
N GLU A 119 -42.15 -20.27 6.32
CA GLU A 119 -41.88 -18.85 6.48
C GLU A 119 -40.68 -18.65 7.43
N LEU A 120 -39.76 -17.78 7.07
CA LEU A 120 -38.61 -17.38 7.92
C LEU A 120 -38.39 -15.88 7.86
N ASN A 121 -37.77 -15.33 8.90
CA ASN A 121 -37.34 -13.95 8.90
C ASN A 121 -35.90 -13.89 8.40
N ALA A 122 -35.65 -13.07 7.38
CA ALA A 122 -34.30 -12.75 6.93
C ALA A 122 -34.20 -11.28 6.52
N GLU A 123 -32.98 -10.78 6.39
CA GLU A 123 -32.76 -9.43 5.90
C GLU A 123 -32.85 -9.41 4.37
N LEU A 124 -33.60 -8.44 3.84
CA LEU A 124 -33.57 -8.09 2.42
C LEU A 124 -32.60 -6.95 2.24
N ILE A 125 -31.59 -7.15 1.39
CA ILE A 125 -30.56 -6.16 1.05
C ILE A 125 -30.72 -5.81 -0.42
N GLY A 126 -31.05 -4.55 -0.71
CA GLY A 126 -31.00 -4.00 -2.06
C GLY A 126 -29.67 -3.34 -2.33
N THR A 127 -29.04 -3.63 -3.46
CA THR A 127 -27.76 -3.02 -3.84
C THR A 127 -27.59 -2.98 -5.37
N TYR A 128 -26.58 -2.25 -5.85
CA TYR A 128 -26.09 -2.38 -7.22
C TYR A 128 -25.12 -3.56 -7.32
N PHE A 129 -25.29 -4.41 -8.29
CA PHE A 129 -24.29 -5.45 -8.61
C PHE A 129 -23.24 -4.92 -9.58
N ALA A 130 -23.67 -4.40 -10.73
CA ALA A 130 -22.83 -3.80 -11.78
C ALA A 130 -23.65 -2.79 -12.59
N GLN A 131 -24.16 -1.75 -11.91
CA GLN A 131 -25.04 -0.74 -12.50
C GLN A 131 -24.24 0.20 -13.41
N PRO A 132 -24.58 0.30 -14.72
CA PRO A 132 -24.05 1.34 -15.59
C PRO A 132 -24.75 2.66 -15.27
N LEU A 133 -23.96 3.71 -15.13
CA LEU A 133 -24.41 5.06 -14.83
C LEU A 133 -23.69 6.07 -15.73
N HIS A 134 -24.28 7.26 -15.86
CA HIS A 134 -23.73 8.35 -16.65
C HIS A 134 -23.55 9.58 -15.78
N TYR A 135 -22.41 10.25 -15.93
CA TYR A 135 -22.16 11.56 -15.36
C TYR A 135 -21.58 12.47 -16.46
N GLY A 136 -22.35 13.47 -16.88
CA GLY A 136 -22.01 14.26 -18.06
C GLY A 136 -21.88 13.35 -19.30
N ASN A 137 -20.71 13.36 -19.94
CA ASN A 137 -20.41 12.52 -21.12
C ASN A 137 -19.69 11.22 -20.77
N GLU A 138 -19.43 10.95 -19.49
CA GLU A 138 -18.71 9.75 -19.04
C GLU A 138 -19.71 8.67 -18.63
N GLN A 139 -19.50 7.45 -19.15
CA GLN A 139 -20.18 6.25 -18.71
C GLN A 139 -19.27 5.45 -17.80
N PHE A 140 -19.80 5.00 -16.67
CA PHE A 140 -19.06 4.14 -15.73
C PHE A 140 -19.99 3.09 -15.13
N THR A 141 -19.39 1.98 -14.70
CA THR A 141 -20.14 0.90 -14.03
C THR A 141 -19.72 0.87 -12.56
N THR A 142 -20.72 0.73 -11.67
CA THR A 142 -20.48 0.71 -10.23
C THR A 142 -21.36 -0.32 -9.53
N GLY A 143 -20.99 -0.74 -8.32
CA GLY A 143 -21.75 -1.73 -7.56
C GLY A 143 -20.82 -2.64 -6.74
N VAL A 144 -21.42 -3.62 -6.06
CA VAL A 144 -20.68 -4.52 -5.16
C VAL A 144 -19.60 -5.35 -5.86
N ARG A 145 -19.74 -5.67 -7.13
CA ARG A 145 -18.70 -6.39 -7.89
C ARG A 145 -17.39 -5.61 -8.00
N SER A 146 -17.46 -4.28 -8.01
CA SER A 146 -16.27 -3.40 -8.04
C SER A 146 -15.80 -2.99 -6.63
N VAL A 147 -16.74 -2.92 -5.68
CA VAL A 147 -16.47 -2.41 -4.32
C VAL A 147 -16.14 -3.55 -3.35
N ASN A 148 -16.71 -4.73 -3.56
CA ASN A 148 -16.54 -5.94 -2.74
C ASN A 148 -15.99 -7.11 -3.57
N PRO A 149 -14.76 -7.02 -4.09
CA PRO A 149 -14.22 -8.04 -5.03
C PRO A 149 -14.05 -9.43 -4.40
N TRP A 150 -14.09 -9.55 -3.07
CA TRP A 150 -14.04 -10.83 -2.35
C TRP A 150 -15.36 -11.57 -2.29
N TRP A 151 -16.48 -10.94 -2.66
CA TRP A 151 -17.77 -11.62 -2.75
C TRP A 151 -17.71 -12.71 -3.81
N LYS A 152 -17.98 -13.93 -3.41
CA LYS A 152 -18.03 -15.09 -4.30
C LYS A 152 -19.47 -15.51 -4.47
N VAL A 153 -19.87 -15.69 -5.72
CA VAL A 153 -21.22 -16.15 -6.08
C VAL A 153 -21.09 -17.47 -6.81
N GLU A 154 -21.75 -18.48 -6.28
CA GLU A 154 -21.99 -19.75 -6.96
C GLU A 154 -23.28 -19.59 -7.76
N GLY A 155 -23.22 -19.75 -9.08
CA GLY A 155 -24.33 -19.47 -10.00
C GLY A 155 -24.11 -18.20 -10.82
N THR A 156 -25.15 -17.40 -11.02
CA THR A 156 -25.11 -16.18 -11.84
C THR A 156 -25.44 -14.93 -11.02
N TRP A 157 -24.74 -13.84 -11.33
CA TRP A 157 -25.06 -12.55 -10.74
C TRP A 157 -26.37 -11.99 -11.28
N PRO A 158 -27.26 -11.46 -10.44
CA PRO A 158 -28.41 -10.71 -10.89
C PRO A 158 -28.04 -9.50 -11.74
N GLN A 159 -28.92 -9.11 -12.64
CA GLN A 159 -28.78 -7.90 -13.43
C GLN A 159 -29.44 -6.72 -12.72
N ASP A 160 -28.80 -5.54 -12.72
CA ASP A 160 -29.33 -4.33 -12.10
C ASP A 160 -30.32 -3.60 -13.01
N TYR A 161 -30.29 -3.84 -14.32
CA TYR A 161 -31.09 -3.15 -15.33
C TYR A 161 -31.52 -4.12 -16.43
N GLY A 162 -32.57 -3.76 -17.09
CA GLY A 162 -33.14 -4.49 -18.21
C GLY A 162 -34.66 -4.40 -18.18
N ASP A 163 -35.29 -4.57 -19.34
CA ASP A 163 -36.71 -4.87 -19.42
C ASP A 163 -36.90 -6.29 -18.88
N PHE A 164 -37.15 -6.38 -17.57
CA PHE A 164 -37.60 -7.65 -17.00
C PHE A 164 -38.96 -7.96 -17.60
N PRO A 165 -39.13 -9.05 -18.37
CA PRO A 165 -40.45 -9.44 -18.80
C PRO A 165 -41.34 -9.57 -17.55
N GLU A 166 -42.46 -8.90 -17.50
CA GLU A 166 -43.40 -8.93 -16.37
C GLU A 166 -43.76 -10.36 -15.92
N GLN A 167 -43.48 -11.34 -16.77
CA GLN A 167 -43.81 -12.75 -16.58
C GLN A 167 -42.70 -13.56 -15.85
N LEU A 168 -41.46 -13.02 -15.73
CA LEU A 168 -40.35 -13.72 -15.08
C LEU A 168 -40.03 -13.11 -13.72
N PRO A 169 -39.88 -13.94 -12.66
CA PRO A 169 -39.50 -13.43 -11.36
C PRO A 169 -38.05 -12.85 -11.41
N PRO A 170 -37.82 -11.64 -10.82
CA PRO A 170 -36.50 -11.06 -10.74
C PRO A 170 -35.51 -11.98 -10.06
N ASP A 171 -34.25 -11.93 -10.53
CA ASP A 171 -33.14 -12.70 -9.98
C ASP A 171 -32.59 -12.03 -8.69
N VAL A 172 -32.29 -12.89 -7.71
CA VAL A 172 -31.69 -12.50 -6.43
C VAL A 172 -30.60 -13.48 -6.01
N LEU A 173 -29.74 -13.08 -5.08
CA LEU A 173 -28.78 -13.97 -4.42
C LEU A 173 -29.30 -14.36 -3.03
N ALA A 174 -29.12 -15.63 -2.67
CA ALA A 174 -29.29 -16.08 -1.31
C ALA A 174 -27.92 -16.14 -0.63
N GLY A 175 -27.78 -15.57 0.57
CA GLY A 175 -26.58 -15.72 1.37
C GLY A 175 -26.33 -17.18 1.76
N SER A 176 -25.09 -17.59 1.81
CA SER A 176 -24.69 -19.00 1.98
C SER A 176 -25.22 -19.64 3.27
N LYS A 177 -25.24 -18.90 4.37
CA LYS A 177 -25.79 -19.38 5.64
C LYS A 177 -27.31 -19.48 5.61
N LEU A 178 -27.96 -18.49 5.01
CA LEU A 178 -29.43 -18.51 4.82
C LEU A 178 -29.85 -19.68 3.91
N ALA A 179 -29.11 -19.88 2.80
CA ALA A 179 -29.37 -20.98 1.87
C ALA A 179 -29.24 -22.34 2.56
N GLN A 180 -28.23 -22.54 3.39
CA GLN A 180 -28.09 -23.77 4.19
C GLN A 180 -29.22 -23.94 5.22
N GLN A 181 -29.59 -22.87 5.93
CA GLN A 181 -30.61 -22.91 6.97
C GLN A 181 -32.02 -23.20 6.40
N ALA A 182 -32.33 -22.65 5.24
CA ALA A 182 -33.64 -22.75 4.60
C ALA A 182 -33.69 -23.78 3.48
N GLU A 183 -32.60 -24.53 3.26
CA GLU A 183 -32.46 -25.55 2.18
C GLU A 183 -32.76 -24.98 0.79
N LEU A 184 -32.29 -23.74 0.53
CA LEU A 184 -32.51 -23.04 -0.73
C LEU A 184 -31.44 -23.43 -1.75
N ASN A 185 -31.88 -23.68 -2.98
CA ASN A 185 -31.04 -24.04 -4.12
C ASN A 185 -31.14 -23.01 -5.24
N ILE A 186 -30.13 -22.96 -6.10
CA ILE A 186 -30.16 -22.15 -7.31
C ILE A 186 -31.33 -22.60 -8.20
N GLY A 187 -32.14 -21.64 -8.64
CA GLY A 187 -33.38 -21.87 -9.40
C GLY A 187 -34.64 -21.90 -8.57
N ASP A 188 -34.56 -21.99 -7.23
CA ASP A 188 -35.73 -21.95 -6.37
C ASP A 188 -36.42 -20.57 -6.41
N GLN A 189 -37.75 -20.60 -6.20
CA GLN A 189 -38.54 -19.38 -6.08
C GLN A 189 -38.88 -19.14 -4.62
N ILE A 190 -38.71 -17.88 -4.19
CA ILE A 190 -39.10 -17.39 -2.89
C ILE A 190 -40.08 -16.23 -3.07
N GLU A 191 -40.88 -15.95 -2.04
CA GLU A 191 -41.76 -14.80 -2.05
C GLU A 191 -41.45 -13.84 -0.91
N ILE A 192 -41.31 -12.58 -1.25
CA ILE A 192 -41.00 -11.49 -0.29
C ILE A 192 -41.95 -10.33 -0.59
N GLY A 193 -42.73 -9.91 0.41
CA GLY A 193 -43.68 -8.80 0.25
C GLY A 193 -44.67 -8.97 -0.88
N GLY A 194 -45.15 -10.22 -1.11
CA GLY A 194 -46.11 -10.57 -2.17
C GLY A 194 -45.51 -10.68 -3.57
N ARG A 195 -44.16 -10.55 -3.71
CA ARG A 195 -43.46 -10.73 -4.98
C ARG A 195 -42.68 -12.03 -5.03
N LYS A 196 -42.78 -12.74 -6.12
CA LYS A 196 -41.99 -13.92 -6.42
C LYS A 196 -40.61 -13.47 -6.95
N LEU A 197 -39.55 -14.04 -6.39
CA LEU A 197 -38.14 -13.81 -6.76
C LEU A 197 -37.49 -15.15 -7.03
N ARG A 198 -36.53 -15.21 -7.95
CA ARG A 198 -35.78 -16.42 -8.28
C ARG A 198 -34.37 -16.35 -7.75
N ILE A 199 -33.91 -17.38 -7.08
CA ILE A 199 -32.52 -17.49 -6.63
C ILE A 199 -31.64 -17.82 -7.83
N SER A 200 -30.82 -16.85 -8.30
CA SER A 200 -29.89 -17.05 -9.41
C SER A 200 -28.50 -17.50 -8.96
N GLY A 201 -28.18 -17.32 -7.68
CA GLY A 201 -26.91 -17.73 -7.11
C GLY A 201 -26.89 -17.69 -5.60
N ILE A 202 -25.87 -18.34 -5.04
CA ILE A 202 -25.57 -18.34 -3.59
C ILE A 202 -24.35 -17.48 -3.34
N LEU A 203 -24.51 -16.49 -2.44
CA LEU A 203 -23.48 -15.53 -2.08
C LEU A 203 -22.69 -16.01 -0.87
N ASN A 204 -21.37 -16.00 -0.98
CA ASN A 204 -20.45 -16.11 0.14
C ASN A 204 -19.67 -14.77 0.25
N SER A 205 -20.10 -13.92 1.16
CA SER A 205 -19.50 -12.60 1.43
C SER A 205 -18.47 -12.65 2.55
N GLY A 206 -18.57 -13.64 3.45
CA GLY A 206 -17.83 -13.69 4.72
C GLY A 206 -18.35 -12.72 5.77
N GLY A 207 -19.48 -12.06 5.53
CA GLY A 207 -20.11 -11.05 6.39
C GLY A 207 -21.57 -11.37 6.77
N ASP A 208 -22.29 -10.31 7.13
CA ASP A 208 -23.70 -10.40 7.53
C ASP A 208 -24.62 -10.73 6.34
N GLU A 209 -24.20 -10.39 5.11
CA GLU A 209 -24.94 -10.67 3.89
C GLU A 209 -25.09 -12.18 3.64
N ASP A 210 -24.28 -13.02 4.28
CA ASP A 210 -24.43 -14.48 4.23
C ASP A 210 -25.76 -14.98 4.87
N GLN A 211 -26.43 -14.14 5.66
CA GLN A 211 -27.74 -14.44 6.29
C GLN A 211 -28.90 -13.67 5.64
N ALA A 212 -28.68 -13.07 4.48
CA ALA A 212 -29.63 -12.18 3.83
C ALA A 212 -30.01 -12.66 2.42
N ILE A 213 -31.10 -12.12 1.88
CA ILE A 213 -31.39 -12.13 0.44
C ILE A 213 -30.88 -10.82 -0.14
N VAL A 214 -30.02 -10.90 -1.16
CA VAL A 214 -29.46 -9.73 -1.84
C VAL A 214 -30.11 -9.59 -3.22
N ALA A 215 -30.80 -8.48 -3.42
CA ALA A 215 -31.56 -8.15 -4.60
C ALA A 215 -31.02 -6.92 -5.32
N PRO A 216 -31.33 -6.70 -6.60
CA PRO A 216 -31.13 -5.39 -7.24
C PRO A 216 -31.82 -4.28 -6.44
N LEU A 217 -31.19 -3.11 -6.35
CA LEU A 217 -31.65 -2.02 -5.49
C LEU A 217 -33.12 -1.64 -5.79
N HIS A 218 -33.48 -1.49 -7.06
CA HIS A 218 -34.83 -1.11 -7.48
C HIS A 218 -35.89 -2.15 -7.06
N ILE A 219 -35.55 -3.45 -7.02
CA ILE A 219 -36.43 -4.52 -6.55
C ILE A 219 -36.65 -4.38 -5.03
N ALA A 220 -35.60 -4.15 -4.28
CA ALA A 220 -35.73 -3.94 -2.84
C ALA A 220 -36.54 -2.67 -2.53
N GLN A 221 -36.32 -1.59 -3.25
CA GLN A 221 -37.06 -0.32 -3.11
C GLN A 221 -38.55 -0.53 -3.38
N MET A 222 -38.92 -1.33 -4.40
CA MET A 222 -40.32 -1.69 -4.68
C MET A 222 -40.94 -2.50 -3.56
N ILE A 223 -40.27 -3.53 -3.05
CA ILE A 223 -40.75 -4.40 -1.96
C ILE A 223 -40.91 -3.61 -0.66
N LEU A 224 -40.01 -2.65 -0.43
CA LEU A 224 -40.01 -1.83 0.77
C LEU A 224 -40.90 -0.59 0.68
N HIS A 225 -41.48 -0.30 -0.49
CA HIS A 225 -42.26 0.92 -0.81
C HIS A 225 -41.46 2.22 -0.52
N GLN A 226 -40.15 2.20 -0.79
CA GLN A 226 -39.23 3.30 -0.56
C GLN A 226 -38.49 3.66 -1.87
N PRO A 227 -39.13 4.36 -2.81
CA PRO A 227 -38.51 4.71 -4.08
C PRO A 227 -37.33 5.66 -3.88
N ASN A 228 -36.25 5.44 -4.63
CA ASN A 228 -35.00 6.22 -4.56
C ASN A 228 -34.32 6.26 -3.19
N ALA A 229 -34.73 5.44 -2.24
CA ALA A 229 -34.17 5.40 -0.90
C ALA A 229 -32.90 4.54 -0.86
N VAL A 230 -31.86 5.08 -0.23
CA VAL A 230 -30.60 4.38 0.08
C VAL A 230 -30.27 4.68 1.54
N ARG A 231 -29.91 3.64 2.30
CA ARG A 231 -29.60 3.77 3.72
C ARG A 231 -28.10 3.93 3.98
N ARG A 232 -27.29 3.30 3.20
CA ARG A 232 -25.83 3.32 3.32
C ARG A 232 -25.21 3.25 1.94
N VAL A 233 -24.11 3.97 1.73
CA VAL A 233 -23.29 3.82 0.52
C VAL A 233 -21.87 3.52 0.94
N THR A 234 -21.31 2.45 0.41
CA THR A 234 -19.88 2.15 0.55
C THR A 234 -19.16 2.64 -0.69
N VAL A 235 -18.04 3.33 -0.49
CA VAL A 235 -17.27 3.95 -1.57
C VAL A 235 -15.84 3.43 -1.54
N SER A 236 -15.35 2.98 -2.69
CA SER A 236 -13.96 2.62 -2.91
C SER A 236 -13.25 3.77 -3.62
N ALA A 237 -12.39 4.48 -2.91
CA ALA A 237 -11.64 5.61 -3.44
C ALA A 237 -10.13 5.36 -3.36
N LEU A 238 -9.40 5.82 -4.37
CA LEU A 238 -7.94 5.81 -4.36
C LEU A 238 -7.44 6.92 -3.46
N THR A 239 -6.90 6.57 -2.31
CA THR A 239 -6.45 7.51 -1.29
C THR A 239 -4.95 7.39 -1.05
N LYS A 240 -4.34 8.50 -0.64
CA LYS A 240 -3.00 8.53 -0.09
C LYS A 240 -3.05 8.11 1.39
N PRO A 241 -2.03 7.39 1.91
CA PRO A 241 -1.95 7.08 3.33
C PRO A 241 -2.04 8.33 4.20
N GLU A 242 -2.76 8.23 5.32
CA GLU A 242 -2.92 9.34 6.25
C GLU A 242 -1.62 9.68 6.97
N ASP A 243 -1.32 10.97 6.98
CA ASP A 243 -0.27 11.57 7.79
C ASP A 243 -0.86 12.54 8.84
N ALA A 244 -0.02 13.21 9.60
CA ALA A 244 -0.46 14.20 10.58
C ALA A 244 -1.16 15.42 9.93
N PHE A 245 -0.87 15.70 8.66
CA PHE A 245 -1.51 16.78 7.90
C PHE A 245 -2.93 16.39 7.44
N ALA A 246 -3.12 15.13 7.03
CA ALA A 246 -4.44 14.61 6.64
C ALA A 246 -5.50 14.70 7.76
N ARG A 247 -5.07 14.60 9.03
CA ARG A 247 -5.94 14.57 10.21
C ARG A 247 -6.31 15.97 10.75
N LYS A 248 -5.72 17.01 10.19
CA LYS A 248 -6.05 18.37 10.61
C LYS A 248 -7.45 18.74 10.18
N ASP A 249 -8.14 19.51 11.02
CA ASP A 249 -9.46 20.04 10.74
C ASP A 249 -9.37 21.16 9.68
N PRO A 250 -9.97 20.98 8.49
CA PRO A 250 -9.87 21.95 7.40
C PRO A 250 -10.47 23.31 7.74
N ASP A 251 -11.47 23.34 8.63
CA ASP A 251 -12.15 24.58 9.02
C ASP A 251 -11.28 25.48 9.91
N LYS A 252 -10.22 24.91 10.52
CA LYS A 252 -9.25 25.62 11.35
C LYS A 252 -7.96 25.98 10.60
N MET A 253 -7.88 25.68 9.31
CA MET A 253 -6.70 25.98 8.49
C MET A 253 -6.77 27.36 7.86
N SER A 254 -5.59 27.98 7.61
CA SER A 254 -5.52 29.13 6.72
C SER A 254 -5.88 28.74 5.28
N PRO A 255 -6.42 29.66 4.46
CA PRO A 255 -6.89 29.33 3.10
C PRO A 255 -5.87 28.59 2.24
N ALA A 256 -4.61 29.05 2.20
CA ALA A 256 -3.55 28.41 1.41
C ALA A 256 -3.21 26.99 1.89
N VAL A 257 -3.31 26.73 3.20
CA VAL A 257 -3.07 25.39 3.78
C VAL A 257 -4.25 24.47 3.51
N ARG A 258 -5.47 25.00 3.60
CA ARG A 258 -6.70 24.28 3.29
C ARG A 258 -6.76 23.87 1.82
N ASP A 259 -6.39 24.77 0.89
CA ASP A 259 -6.34 24.45 -0.55
C ASP A 259 -5.37 23.31 -0.83
N ARG A 260 -4.18 23.33 -0.21
CA ARG A 260 -3.23 22.25 -0.34
C ARG A 260 -3.73 20.92 0.24
N TRP A 261 -4.48 20.96 1.36
CA TRP A 261 -5.11 19.79 1.96
C TRP A 261 -6.23 19.25 1.05
N TYR A 262 -7.09 20.13 0.53
CA TYR A 262 -8.18 19.80 -0.39
C TYR A 262 -7.69 19.17 -1.69
N CYS A 263 -6.57 19.65 -2.23
CA CYS A 263 -5.90 19.12 -3.41
C CYS A 263 -5.00 17.90 -3.11
N SER A 264 -5.07 17.33 -1.92
CA SER A 264 -4.38 16.07 -1.58
C SER A 264 -5.40 14.94 -1.50
N PRO A 265 -5.17 13.77 -2.14
CA PRO A 265 -6.14 12.67 -2.19
C PRO A 265 -6.16 11.86 -0.89
N TYR A 266 -6.34 12.53 0.23
CA TYR A 266 -6.57 11.86 1.50
C TYR A 266 -8.03 11.39 1.59
N ALA A 267 -8.29 10.32 2.33
CA ALA A 267 -9.66 9.85 2.57
C ALA A 267 -10.52 10.92 3.24
N ASN A 268 -9.95 11.69 4.18
CA ASN A 268 -10.64 12.84 4.82
C ASN A 268 -10.96 13.96 3.83
N SER A 269 -10.08 14.26 2.88
CA SER A 269 -10.31 15.29 1.86
C SER A 269 -11.41 14.86 0.90
N ILE A 270 -11.41 13.60 0.45
CA ILE A 270 -12.47 13.05 -0.39
C ILE A 270 -13.80 13.02 0.40
N ALA A 271 -13.78 12.59 1.67
CA ALA A 271 -14.97 12.60 2.52
C ALA A 271 -15.55 14.02 2.72
N TYR A 272 -14.70 15.03 2.83
CA TYR A 272 -15.12 16.43 2.91
C TYR A 272 -15.83 16.86 1.62
N GLN A 273 -15.26 16.58 0.45
CA GLN A 273 -15.84 16.90 -0.85
C GLN A 273 -17.16 16.15 -1.12
N LEU A 274 -17.25 14.89 -0.66
CA LEU A 274 -18.50 14.12 -0.77
C LEU A 274 -19.61 14.73 0.09
N ARG A 275 -19.31 15.29 1.26
CA ARG A 275 -20.29 16.00 2.08
C ARG A 275 -20.79 17.30 1.43
N GLU A 276 -19.96 17.97 0.62
CA GLU A 276 -20.37 19.17 -0.11
C GLU A 276 -21.42 18.86 -1.19
N VAL A 277 -21.36 17.70 -1.82
CA VAL A 277 -22.27 17.31 -2.93
C VAL A 277 -23.46 16.46 -2.49
N LEU A 278 -23.40 15.86 -1.31
CA LEU A 278 -24.47 15.06 -0.71
C LEU A 278 -24.98 15.74 0.56
N PRO A 279 -25.94 16.66 0.44
CA PRO A 279 -26.53 17.33 1.60
C PRO A 279 -27.21 16.28 2.50
N ASN A 280 -27.12 16.47 3.81
CA ASN A 280 -27.64 15.57 4.83
C ASN A 280 -27.00 14.17 4.87
N ALA A 281 -25.81 14.01 4.28
CA ALA A 281 -25.03 12.80 4.39
C ALA A 281 -23.82 12.98 5.31
N ARG A 282 -23.60 12.00 6.16
CA ARG A 282 -22.39 11.83 6.96
C ARG A 282 -21.44 10.90 6.21
N VAL A 283 -20.23 11.36 5.98
CA VAL A 283 -19.20 10.58 5.30
C VAL A 283 -18.09 10.28 6.29
N GLU A 284 -17.85 9.02 6.54
CA GLU A 284 -16.86 8.53 7.48
C GLU A 284 -15.88 7.57 6.81
N GLN A 285 -14.68 7.50 7.35
CA GLN A 285 -13.72 6.50 6.94
C GLN A 285 -14.01 5.17 7.64
N ILE A 286 -13.86 4.07 6.92
CA ILE A 286 -13.86 2.72 7.49
C ILE A 286 -12.49 2.50 8.16
N ARG A 287 -12.34 3.02 9.38
CA ARG A 287 -11.06 3.12 10.11
C ARG A 287 -10.41 1.78 10.45
N GLN A 288 -11.11 0.66 10.43
CA GLN A 288 -10.55 -0.63 10.85
C GLN A 288 -9.43 -1.14 9.94
N VAL A 289 -9.49 -0.81 8.66
CA VAL A 289 -8.50 -1.26 7.68
C VAL A 289 -7.27 -0.35 7.66
N GLU A 290 -7.44 0.97 7.74
CA GLU A 290 -6.32 1.93 7.59
C GLU A 290 -5.44 2.08 8.85
N GLN A 291 -6.00 2.03 10.06
CA GLN A 291 -5.20 2.24 11.28
C GLN A 291 -4.23 1.10 11.58
N ASN A 292 -4.59 -0.14 11.26
CA ASN A 292 -3.69 -1.28 11.42
C ASN A 292 -2.60 -1.32 10.35
N GLN A 293 -2.89 -0.84 9.16
CA GLN A 293 -1.99 -0.84 8.01
C GLN A 293 -0.86 0.16 8.14
N GLY A 294 -1.15 1.41 8.49
CA GLY A 294 -0.13 2.44 8.70
C GLY A 294 0.88 2.07 9.78
N LYS A 295 0.43 1.41 10.87
CA LYS A 295 1.29 0.92 11.94
C LYS A 295 2.16 -0.26 11.49
N VAL A 296 1.61 -1.19 10.72
CA VAL A 296 2.38 -2.34 10.18
C VAL A 296 3.41 -1.85 9.18
N LEU A 297 3.03 -0.98 8.24
CA LEU A 297 3.92 -0.44 7.23
C LEU A 297 5.06 0.37 7.85
N SER A 298 4.79 1.21 8.85
CA SER A 298 5.83 1.97 9.55
C SER A 298 6.80 1.06 10.33
N ARG A 299 6.31 -0.03 10.94
CA ARG A 299 7.17 -1.03 11.61
C ARG A 299 8.05 -1.78 10.61
N VAL A 300 7.49 -2.20 9.48
CA VAL A 300 8.24 -2.87 8.42
C VAL A 300 9.31 -1.95 7.84
N SER A 301 8.98 -0.69 7.53
CA SER A 301 9.95 0.33 7.08
C SER A 301 11.03 0.59 8.13
N GLY A 302 10.68 0.63 9.41
CA GLY A 302 11.65 0.75 10.50
C GLY A 302 12.60 -0.45 10.58
N LEU A 303 12.12 -1.66 10.44
CA LEU A 303 12.95 -2.88 10.38
C LEU A 303 13.89 -2.88 9.17
N MET A 304 13.39 -2.47 7.99
CA MET A 304 14.20 -2.34 6.78
C MET A 304 15.33 -1.33 6.95
N LEU A 305 15.04 -0.18 7.57
CA LEU A 305 16.04 0.83 7.90
C LEU A 305 17.11 0.29 8.86
N LEU A 306 16.72 -0.42 9.92
CA LEU A 306 17.65 -1.03 10.86
C LEU A 306 18.55 -2.07 10.19
N LEU A 307 17.99 -2.94 9.34
CA LEU A 307 18.76 -3.92 8.56
C LEU A 307 19.74 -3.23 7.60
N THR A 308 19.31 -2.16 6.93
CA THR A 308 20.17 -1.37 6.05
C THR A 308 21.33 -0.75 6.84
N LEU A 309 21.07 -0.13 7.98
CA LEU A 309 22.12 0.46 8.84
C LEU A 309 23.09 -0.61 9.36
N ALA A 310 22.59 -1.76 9.78
CA ALA A 310 23.44 -2.88 10.22
C ALA A 310 24.34 -3.39 9.08
N ALA A 311 23.81 -3.53 7.87
CA ALA A 311 24.58 -3.93 6.69
C ALA A 311 25.67 -2.91 6.33
N LEU A 312 25.33 -1.61 6.38
CA LEU A 312 26.31 -0.53 6.14
C LEU A 312 27.40 -0.48 7.21
N LEU A 313 27.06 -0.69 8.48
CA LEU A 313 28.04 -0.79 9.57
C LEU A 313 28.97 -1.99 9.38
N ALA A 314 28.41 -3.16 9.04
CA ALA A 314 29.23 -4.34 8.75
C ALA A 314 30.18 -4.12 7.57
N ALA A 315 29.73 -3.44 6.51
CA ALA A 315 30.56 -3.07 5.38
C ALA A 315 31.67 -2.08 5.80
N ALA A 316 31.36 -1.07 6.62
CA ALA A 316 32.34 -0.12 7.14
C ALA A 316 33.44 -0.81 7.98
N LEU A 317 33.04 -1.73 8.86
CA LEU A 317 34.00 -2.50 9.68
C LEU A 317 34.88 -3.42 8.81
N ALA A 318 34.32 -4.06 7.82
CA ALA A 318 35.10 -4.90 6.89
C ALA A 318 36.09 -4.07 6.07
N VAL A 319 35.68 -2.90 5.59
CA VAL A 319 36.57 -1.95 4.90
C VAL A 319 37.68 -1.46 5.84
N SER A 320 37.32 -1.11 7.09
CA SER A 320 38.31 -0.68 8.10
C SER A 320 39.39 -1.73 8.33
N ALA A 321 38.98 -3.01 8.51
CA ALA A 321 39.89 -4.13 8.69
C ALA A 321 40.80 -4.34 7.45
N ALA A 322 40.21 -4.31 6.25
CA ALA A 322 40.94 -4.49 5.01
C ALA A 322 41.97 -3.37 4.77
N MET A 323 41.57 -2.11 5.02
CA MET A 323 42.44 -0.95 4.86
C MET A 323 43.57 -0.93 5.91
N ALA A 324 43.26 -1.30 7.17
CA ALA A 324 44.28 -1.41 8.21
C ALA A 324 45.35 -2.45 7.84
N ALA A 325 44.91 -3.63 7.35
CA ALA A 325 45.83 -4.67 6.87
C ALA A 325 46.70 -4.20 5.68
N THR A 326 46.06 -3.49 4.71
CA THR A 326 46.78 -2.93 3.54
C THR A 326 47.85 -1.91 3.95
N ILE A 327 47.51 -1.00 4.88
CA ILE A 327 48.44 0.01 5.38
C ILE A 327 49.62 -0.61 6.13
N LEU A 328 49.36 -1.63 6.95
CA LEU A 328 50.42 -2.34 7.68
C LEU A 328 51.40 -3.05 6.72
N GLU A 329 50.94 -3.66 5.66
CA GLU A 329 51.78 -4.30 4.65
C GLU A 329 52.63 -3.28 3.88
N ARG A 330 52.06 -2.11 3.60
CA ARG A 330 52.73 -1.04 2.85
C ARG A 330 53.46 -0.01 3.73
N ARG A 331 53.67 -0.35 5.01
CA ARG A 331 54.30 0.59 5.98
C ARG A 331 55.69 1.05 5.51
N GLN A 332 56.48 0.17 4.90
CA GLN A 332 57.83 0.52 4.38
C GLN A 332 57.75 1.49 3.18
N GLU A 333 56.76 1.30 2.28
CA GLU A 333 56.51 2.20 1.16
C GLU A 333 56.09 3.60 1.67
N VAL A 334 55.24 3.66 2.70
CA VAL A 334 54.82 4.91 3.36
C VAL A 334 56.00 5.58 4.05
N GLY A 335 56.84 4.80 4.76
CA GLY A 335 58.08 5.31 5.39
C GLY A 335 59.02 5.92 4.37
N LEU A 336 59.25 5.24 3.24
CA LEU A 336 60.10 5.74 2.15
C LEU A 336 59.54 7.03 1.52
N MET A 337 58.20 7.08 1.24
CA MET A 337 57.60 8.32 0.73
C MET A 337 57.77 9.49 1.66
N LYS A 338 57.59 9.27 2.97
CA LYS A 338 57.81 10.33 3.99
C LYS A 338 59.25 10.77 4.12
N SER A 339 60.23 9.84 4.03
CA SER A 339 61.65 10.18 4.05
C SER A 339 62.08 11.00 2.82
N LEU A 340 61.38 10.83 1.68
CA LEU A 340 61.55 11.63 0.47
C LEU A 340 60.79 12.96 0.49
N GLY A 341 60.14 13.33 1.64
CA GLY A 341 59.48 14.61 1.84
C GLY A 341 57.96 14.60 1.53
N ALA A 342 57.35 13.44 1.36
CA ALA A 342 55.90 13.38 1.17
C ALA A 342 55.18 13.79 2.47
N GLY A 343 54.31 14.79 2.35
CA GLY A 343 53.47 15.25 3.46
C GLY A 343 52.33 14.24 3.80
N ASN A 344 51.76 14.37 4.99
CA ASN A 344 50.65 13.52 5.46
C ASN A 344 49.43 13.55 4.52
N SER A 345 49.16 14.69 3.87
CA SER A 345 48.09 14.84 2.88
C SER A 345 48.32 14.00 1.62
N ALA A 346 49.56 13.87 1.16
CA ALA A 346 49.92 13.05 0.01
C ALA A 346 49.74 11.54 0.30
N VAL A 347 50.09 11.10 1.51
CA VAL A 347 49.85 9.73 1.97
C VAL A 347 48.36 9.46 2.10
N ALA A 348 47.62 10.37 2.74
CA ALA A 348 46.18 10.23 2.91
C ALA A 348 45.46 10.19 1.56
N SER A 349 45.80 11.09 0.61
CA SER A 349 45.15 11.13 -0.71
C SER A 349 45.36 9.85 -1.50
N LEU A 350 46.51 9.18 -1.37
CA LEU A 350 46.79 7.90 -2.02
C LEU A 350 45.80 6.82 -1.55
N PHE A 351 45.68 6.65 -0.23
CA PHE A 351 44.79 5.62 0.35
C PHE A 351 43.29 5.96 0.15
N LEU A 352 42.91 7.26 0.26
CA LEU A 352 41.53 7.68 0.02
C LEU A 352 41.10 7.52 -1.43
N THR A 353 42.00 7.75 -2.39
CA THR A 353 41.73 7.50 -3.81
C THR A 353 41.53 6.00 -4.07
N GLU A 354 42.40 5.16 -3.46
CA GLU A 354 42.23 3.70 -3.55
C GLU A 354 40.91 3.26 -2.93
N ALA A 355 40.53 3.80 -1.79
CA ALA A 355 39.26 3.56 -1.14
C ALA A 355 38.07 4.00 -2.00
N ALA A 356 38.16 5.16 -2.67
CA ALA A 356 37.13 5.66 -3.58
C ALA A 356 36.91 4.75 -4.78
N PHE A 357 37.98 4.22 -5.38
CA PHE A 357 37.84 3.24 -6.48
C PHE A 357 37.15 1.94 -6.02
N LEU A 358 37.50 1.44 -4.82
CA LEU A 358 36.83 0.28 -4.24
C LEU A 358 35.36 0.56 -3.93
N ALA A 359 35.03 1.75 -3.44
CA ALA A 359 33.67 2.17 -3.16
C ALA A 359 32.82 2.25 -4.44
N LEU A 360 33.35 2.85 -5.50
CA LEU A 360 32.64 2.98 -6.77
C LEU A 360 32.44 1.62 -7.44
N ALA A 361 33.49 0.79 -7.48
CA ALA A 361 33.39 -0.56 -8.06
C ALA A 361 32.46 -1.47 -7.23
N GLY A 362 32.65 -1.50 -5.90
CA GLY A 362 31.80 -2.27 -5.00
C GLY A 362 30.37 -1.75 -4.95
N GLY A 363 30.17 -0.44 -4.97
CA GLY A 363 28.86 0.20 -5.01
C GLY A 363 28.07 -0.13 -6.28
N THR A 364 28.72 -0.08 -7.46
CA THR A 364 28.11 -0.47 -8.73
C THR A 364 27.75 -1.94 -8.79
N ILE A 365 28.64 -2.83 -8.38
CA ILE A 365 28.38 -4.27 -8.31
C ILE A 365 27.25 -4.54 -7.30
N GLY A 366 27.29 -3.88 -6.14
CA GLY A 366 26.27 -3.98 -5.11
C GLY A 366 24.90 -3.49 -5.59
N PHE A 367 24.87 -2.37 -6.31
CA PHE A 367 23.63 -1.87 -6.92
C PHE A 367 23.02 -2.88 -7.91
N ILE A 368 23.82 -3.42 -8.82
CA ILE A 368 23.35 -4.42 -9.80
C ILE A 368 22.83 -5.67 -9.09
N ALA A 369 23.61 -6.22 -8.15
CA ALA A 369 23.20 -7.38 -7.38
C ALA A 369 21.92 -7.12 -6.55
N GLY A 370 21.83 -5.94 -5.92
CA GLY A 370 20.67 -5.52 -5.15
C GLY A 370 19.42 -5.29 -6.02
N ALA A 371 19.58 -4.73 -7.22
CA ALA A 371 18.49 -4.59 -8.18
C ALA A 371 17.95 -5.95 -8.66
N ILE A 372 18.84 -6.89 -8.93
CA ILE A 372 18.46 -8.28 -9.28
C ILE A 372 17.71 -8.94 -8.11
N LEU A 373 18.21 -8.77 -6.90
CA LEU A 373 17.60 -9.31 -5.69
C LEU A 373 16.20 -8.71 -5.46
N ALA A 374 16.06 -7.38 -5.56
CA ALA A 374 14.79 -6.68 -5.45
C ALA A 374 13.78 -7.16 -6.50
N HIS A 375 14.23 -7.32 -7.75
CA HIS A 375 13.39 -7.86 -8.83
C HIS A 375 12.89 -9.29 -8.54
N ARG A 376 13.77 -10.17 -8.04
CA ARG A 376 13.41 -11.55 -7.67
C ARG A 376 12.44 -11.60 -6.49
N ILE A 377 12.69 -10.79 -5.46
CA ILE A 377 11.78 -10.66 -4.30
C ILE A 377 10.41 -10.16 -4.76
N GLY A 378 10.37 -9.13 -5.63
CA GLY A 378 9.13 -8.59 -6.18
C GLY A 378 8.31 -9.64 -6.93
N GLN A 379 8.94 -10.39 -7.81
CA GLN A 379 8.25 -11.46 -8.55
C GLN A 379 7.77 -12.60 -7.66
N SER A 380 8.59 -13.03 -6.67
CA SER A 380 8.27 -14.17 -5.81
C SER A 380 7.19 -13.86 -4.78
N ILE A 381 7.15 -12.64 -4.23
CA ILE A 381 6.24 -12.26 -3.14
C ILE A 381 5.00 -11.53 -3.68
N PHE A 382 5.17 -10.63 -4.65
CA PHE A 382 4.10 -9.75 -5.14
C PHE A 382 3.62 -10.07 -6.56
N GLY A 383 4.18 -11.11 -7.21
CA GLY A 383 3.84 -11.47 -8.59
C GLY A 383 4.15 -10.39 -9.64
N SER A 384 4.86 -9.33 -9.26
CA SER A 384 5.19 -8.19 -10.13
C SER A 384 6.63 -7.72 -9.93
N ALA A 385 7.26 -7.25 -11.01
CA ALA A 385 8.64 -6.80 -10.98
C ALA A 385 8.77 -5.46 -10.26
N ILE A 386 9.73 -5.35 -9.33
CA ILE A 386 10.12 -4.09 -8.71
C ILE A 386 11.04 -3.33 -9.66
N VAL A 387 10.66 -2.12 -10.02
CA VAL A 387 11.47 -1.23 -10.86
C VAL A 387 12.33 -0.33 -9.99
N VAL A 388 13.66 -0.47 -10.13
CA VAL A 388 14.60 0.37 -9.38
C VAL A 388 14.83 1.66 -10.15
N HIS A 389 14.45 2.80 -9.57
CA HIS A 389 14.64 4.11 -10.18
C HIS A 389 16.14 4.47 -10.30
N PRO A 390 16.57 5.13 -11.39
CA PRO A 390 17.97 5.54 -11.60
C PRO A 390 18.54 6.41 -10.48
N VAL A 391 17.71 7.17 -9.79
CA VAL A 391 18.09 8.00 -8.64
C VAL A 391 18.68 7.16 -7.50
N VAL A 392 18.23 5.91 -7.34
CA VAL A 392 18.74 4.99 -6.30
C VAL A 392 20.22 4.68 -6.52
N LEU A 393 20.68 4.62 -7.79
CA LEU A 393 22.10 4.43 -8.09
C LEU A 393 22.96 5.55 -7.49
N ALA A 394 22.54 6.81 -7.67
CA ALA A 394 23.28 7.94 -7.13
C ALA A 394 23.36 7.91 -5.59
N VAL A 395 22.24 7.58 -4.94
CA VAL A 395 22.16 7.45 -3.48
C VAL A 395 23.07 6.32 -2.98
N VAL A 396 23.04 5.16 -3.65
CA VAL A 396 23.86 3.99 -3.28
C VAL A 396 25.36 4.27 -3.47
N LEU A 397 25.74 4.92 -4.57
CA LEU A 397 27.14 5.28 -4.80
C LEU A 397 27.64 6.31 -3.78
N PHE A 398 26.81 7.31 -3.45
CA PHE A 398 27.14 8.25 -2.40
C PHE A 398 27.30 7.56 -1.04
N ALA A 399 26.40 6.67 -0.67
CA ALA A 399 26.47 5.89 0.54
C ALA A 399 27.72 4.97 0.56
N ALA A 400 28.06 4.33 -0.57
CA ALA A 400 29.26 3.51 -0.70
C ALA A 400 30.53 4.31 -0.43
N VAL A 401 30.65 5.50 -1.01
CA VAL A 401 31.80 6.40 -0.80
C VAL A 401 31.87 6.84 0.66
N LEU A 402 30.74 7.26 1.23
CA LEU A 402 30.65 7.73 2.61
C LEU A 402 31.03 6.63 3.60
N VAL A 403 30.47 5.43 3.47
CA VAL A 403 30.75 4.27 4.32
C VAL A 403 32.23 3.86 4.22
N THR A 404 32.77 3.86 3.00
CA THR A 404 34.17 3.50 2.76
C THR A 404 35.12 4.53 3.35
N PHE A 405 34.83 5.81 3.24
CA PHE A 405 35.67 6.89 3.83
C PHE A 405 35.60 6.82 5.35
N LEU A 406 34.42 6.69 5.95
CA LEU A 406 34.28 6.55 7.40
C LEU A 406 35.01 5.29 7.92
N GLY A 407 34.86 4.16 7.23
CA GLY A 407 35.54 2.90 7.57
C GLY A 407 37.07 3.01 7.45
N SER A 408 37.59 3.70 6.43
CA SER A 408 39.01 3.83 6.19
C SER A 408 39.67 4.93 7.06
N ALA A 409 38.90 5.87 7.59
CA ALA A 409 39.44 7.07 8.28
C ALA A 409 40.40 6.73 9.44
N GLY A 410 40.04 5.75 10.28
CA GLY A 410 40.88 5.31 11.39
C GLY A 410 42.22 4.69 10.93
N ALA A 411 42.17 3.87 9.89
CA ALA A 411 43.36 3.24 9.32
C ALA A 411 44.28 4.27 8.65
N VAL A 412 43.69 5.19 7.85
CA VAL A 412 44.46 6.29 7.20
C VAL A 412 45.08 7.23 8.23
N ARG A 413 44.38 7.57 9.33
CA ARG A 413 44.92 8.37 10.41
C ARG A 413 46.16 7.71 11.06
N LYS A 414 46.12 6.38 11.26
CA LYS A 414 47.30 5.64 11.76
C LYS A 414 48.47 5.67 10.77
N ALA A 415 48.21 5.56 9.45
CA ALA A 415 49.26 5.65 8.43
C ALA A 415 49.96 7.01 8.44
N MET A 416 49.21 8.09 8.69
CA MET A 416 49.78 9.43 8.79
C MET A 416 50.70 9.61 10.01
N GLN A 417 50.57 8.79 11.05
CA GLN A 417 51.37 8.87 12.28
C GLN A 417 52.64 8.00 12.22
N PHE A 418 52.90 7.25 11.15
CA PHE A 418 54.13 6.45 11.03
C PHE A 418 55.37 7.36 11.00
N ASP A 419 56.32 7.05 11.91
CA ASP A 419 57.63 7.69 11.94
C ASP A 419 58.55 6.99 10.92
N PRO A 420 59.06 7.70 9.89
CA PRO A 420 59.92 7.12 8.87
C PRO A 420 61.19 6.51 9.45
N ALA A 421 61.75 7.06 10.54
CA ALA A 421 62.97 6.58 11.15
C ALA A 421 62.80 5.18 11.79
N ILE A 422 61.66 4.95 12.47
CA ILE A 422 61.36 3.66 13.12
C ILE A 422 61.00 2.59 12.07
N VAL A 423 60.20 2.97 11.05
CA VAL A 423 59.76 2.05 10.01
C VAL A 423 60.93 1.56 9.14
N LEU A 424 61.92 2.38 8.85
CA LEU A 424 63.08 2.01 8.05
C LEU A 424 64.16 1.22 8.83
N ARG A 425 64.18 1.35 10.17
CA ARG A 425 65.06 0.55 11.03
C ARG A 425 64.59 -0.93 11.20
N GLY A 426 63.32 -1.21 10.88
CA GLY A 426 62.78 -2.55 11.07
C GLY A 426 62.32 -2.88 12.50
N ASP A 427 62.32 -1.91 13.40
CA ASP A 427 62.03 -2.07 14.85
C ASP A 427 60.52 -1.98 15.18
N ALA A 428 59.64 -2.16 14.19
CA ALA A 428 58.19 -2.06 14.40
C ALA A 428 57.42 -3.30 13.91
#